data_1f900f3b83b53ae2d5726797d221a016
#
_entry.id   1f900f3b83b53ae2d5726797d221a016
#
_cell.length_a   1.000
_cell.length_b   1.000
_cell.length_c   1.000
_cell.angle_alpha   90.00
_cell.angle_beta   90.00
_cell.angle_gamma   90.00
#
_symmetry.space_group_name_H-M   'P 1'
#
loop_
_entity.id
_entity.type
_entity.pdbx_description
1 polymer ?
#
loop_
_entity_poly.entity_id
_entity_poly.type
_entity_poly.pdbx_seq_one_letter_code
_entity_poly.pdbx_strand_id
1 'polypeptide(L)'
;MKTTPLDSQSAAPVRRSGTYLGLGTYLGLAGALLAMIVLFSFLSSHFWSYNTFSTLANQIPDLMVLAVGMTFVLIIGGIDLSVGSVLALAASTVSVAILGWGWGVLPSALLGMAVAAMAGSITGGVTVAWRIPSFIVSLGVLEMARGLAYQFTDSRTAYIGDAYAWFSNPIAFGISPAFIIALLVIVLAQLVLTRTVFGRYLIGIGTNEEAVRLAGIDPRPYKVLVFALMGLLAGLAALFQISRLEAADPNAGSGLELQVIAAVVIGGTSLMGGRGSVISTFFGVLIISVLAAGLAQIGASEPTKRIITGAVIVIAVVLDTYRSRRAGRRN
;
A
#
# COMPACT_ATOMS: atom_id res chain seq x y z
N MET A 1 19.79 -35.00 55.50
CA MET A 1 19.02 -34.25 54.48
C MET A 1 19.82 -33.02 54.07
N LYS A 2 20.45 -33.06 52.90
CA LYS A 2 21.21 -31.90 52.36
C LYS A 2 20.27 -31.13 51.47
N THR A 3 19.90 -29.91 51.84
CA THR A 3 19.15 -28.98 51.03
C THR A 3 20.07 -28.32 50.03
N THR A 4 19.92 -28.64 48.75
CA THR A 4 20.61 -27.98 47.65
C THR A 4 20.00 -26.58 47.45
N PRO A 5 20.77 -25.48 47.35
CA PRO A 5 20.25 -24.18 47.06
C PRO A 5 19.73 -24.14 45.59
N LEU A 6 18.54 -23.62 45.38
CA LEU A 6 18.01 -23.28 44.06
C LEU A 6 18.89 -22.19 43.44
N ASP A 7 19.63 -22.56 42.43
CA ASP A 7 20.37 -21.63 41.57
C ASP A 7 19.40 -20.54 41.05
N SER A 8 19.65 -19.31 41.46
CA SER A 8 19.02 -18.14 40.88
C SER A 8 19.56 -17.99 39.45
N GLN A 9 18.87 -18.61 38.48
CA GLN A 9 19.10 -18.32 37.08
C GLN A 9 18.83 -16.83 36.88
N SER A 10 19.89 -16.05 36.74
CA SER A 10 19.82 -14.63 36.36
C SER A 10 19.06 -14.52 35.06
N ALA A 11 17.88 -13.93 35.10
CA ALA A 11 17.09 -13.61 33.91
C ALA A 11 17.97 -12.80 32.96
N ALA A 12 18.39 -13.41 31.88
CA ALA A 12 19.09 -12.70 30.82
C ALA A 12 18.27 -11.47 30.41
N PRO A 13 18.89 -10.31 30.24
CA PRO A 13 18.16 -9.09 29.89
C PRO A 13 17.39 -9.33 28.59
N VAL A 14 16.06 -9.20 28.64
CA VAL A 14 15.20 -9.22 27.47
C VAL A 14 15.69 -8.10 26.54
N ARG A 15 16.50 -8.48 25.56
CA ARG A 15 16.91 -7.56 24.48
C ARG A 15 15.63 -7.09 23.80
N ARG A 16 15.29 -5.83 23.97
CA ARG A 16 14.26 -5.15 23.20
C ARG A 16 14.65 -5.27 21.72
N SER A 17 14.16 -6.30 21.03
CA SER A 17 14.26 -6.37 19.58
C SER A 17 13.49 -5.17 19.05
N GLY A 18 14.21 -4.19 18.48
CA GLY A 18 13.60 -2.97 17.98
C GLY A 18 12.56 -3.32 16.92
N THR A 19 11.30 -3.15 17.26
CA THR A 19 10.12 -3.34 16.39
C THR A 19 10.12 -2.35 15.22
N TYR A 20 10.98 -1.33 15.32
CA TYR A 20 11.16 -0.30 14.28
C TYR A 20 12.42 -0.59 13.46
N LEU A 21 12.31 -0.34 12.14
CA LEU A 21 13.43 -0.45 11.22
C LEU A 21 14.57 0.48 11.68
N GLY A 22 15.80 -0.06 11.78
CA GLY A 22 16.96 0.72 12.21
C GLY A 22 17.34 1.79 11.18
N LEU A 23 18.08 2.82 11.62
CA LEU A 23 18.57 3.91 10.76
C LEU A 23 19.28 3.40 9.50
N GLY A 24 20.00 2.27 9.60
CA GLY A 24 20.67 1.61 8.47
C GLY A 24 19.71 1.18 7.35
N THR A 25 18.46 0.83 7.66
CA THR A 25 17.47 0.48 6.62
C THR A 25 17.05 1.71 5.83
N TYR A 26 16.78 2.83 6.50
CA TYR A 26 16.44 4.09 5.82
C TYR A 26 17.59 4.60 4.94
N LEU A 27 18.83 4.53 5.44
CA LEU A 27 20.02 4.89 4.66
C LEU A 27 20.19 3.98 3.45
N GLY A 28 19.93 2.67 3.59
CA GLY A 28 19.98 1.73 2.48
C GLY A 28 18.95 2.04 1.39
N LEU A 29 17.69 2.34 1.78
CA LEU A 29 16.63 2.72 0.84
C LEU A 29 16.91 4.06 0.16
N ALA A 30 17.35 5.06 0.91
CA ALA A 30 17.74 6.35 0.37
C ALA A 30 18.92 6.22 -0.59
N GLY A 31 19.91 5.39 -0.26
CA GLY A 31 21.05 5.08 -1.12
C GLY A 31 20.64 4.38 -2.42
N ALA A 32 19.73 3.41 -2.35
CA ALA A 32 19.19 2.73 -3.52
C ALA A 32 18.41 3.70 -4.44
N LEU A 33 17.56 4.55 -3.85
CA LEU A 33 16.82 5.58 -4.58
C LEU A 33 17.79 6.56 -5.28
N LEU A 34 18.80 7.05 -4.55
CA LEU A 34 19.80 7.96 -5.11
C LEU A 34 20.58 7.30 -6.24
N ALA A 35 20.99 6.04 -6.08
CA ALA A 35 21.70 5.30 -7.13
C ALA A 35 20.84 5.16 -8.40
N MET A 36 19.53 4.92 -8.26
CA MET A 36 18.60 4.86 -9.41
C MET A 36 18.44 6.22 -10.08
N ILE A 37 18.29 7.30 -9.30
CA ILE A 37 18.20 8.66 -9.83
C ILE A 37 19.47 9.01 -10.63
N VAL A 38 20.64 8.70 -10.07
CA VAL A 38 21.94 8.93 -10.73
C VAL A 38 22.04 8.08 -12.01
N LEU A 39 21.69 6.79 -11.95
CA LEU A 39 21.70 5.89 -13.12
C LEU A 39 20.86 6.45 -14.26
N PHE A 40 19.59 6.80 -14.00
CA PHE A 40 18.69 7.30 -15.05
C PHE A 40 19.06 8.72 -15.51
N SER A 41 19.71 9.53 -14.67
CA SER A 41 20.27 10.82 -15.07
C SER A 41 21.42 10.69 -16.08
N PHE A 42 22.19 9.59 -16.02
CA PHE A 42 23.20 9.28 -17.04
C PHE A 42 22.60 8.68 -18.32
N LEU A 43 21.52 7.90 -18.19
CA LEU A 43 20.89 7.23 -19.32
C LEU A 43 19.95 8.14 -20.12
N SER A 44 19.42 9.21 -19.52
CA SER A 44 18.51 10.16 -20.17
C SER A 44 18.85 11.59 -19.75
N SER A 45 19.18 12.44 -20.72
CA SER A 45 19.46 13.87 -20.50
C SER A 45 18.27 14.66 -19.95
N HIS A 46 17.04 14.13 -20.12
CA HIS A 46 15.79 14.77 -19.67
C HIS A 46 15.33 14.26 -18.32
N PHE A 47 16.00 13.25 -17.72
CA PHE A 47 15.57 12.66 -16.45
C PHE A 47 15.61 13.68 -15.32
N TRP A 48 16.67 14.49 -15.25
CA TRP A 48 16.82 15.56 -14.26
C TRP A 48 16.17 16.85 -14.74
N SER A 49 14.85 16.84 -14.88
CA SER A 49 14.06 17.99 -15.32
C SER A 49 12.88 18.26 -14.41
N TYR A 50 12.44 19.52 -14.38
CA TYR A 50 11.23 19.91 -13.68
C TYR A 50 10.01 19.08 -14.12
N ASN A 51 9.89 18.82 -15.42
CA ASN A 51 8.79 18.04 -15.97
C ASN A 51 8.77 16.60 -15.44
N THR A 52 9.95 15.96 -15.34
CA THR A 52 10.05 14.61 -14.75
C THR A 52 9.63 14.60 -13.29
N PHE A 53 10.11 15.58 -12.50
CA PHE A 53 9.74 15.72 -11.10
C PHE A 53 8.22 15.93 -10.94
N SER A 54 7.65 16.89 -11.68
CA SER A 54 6.21 17.18 -11.63
C SER A 54 5.38 15.97 -12.07
N THR A 55 5.77 15.29 -13.14
CA THR A 55 5.09 14.08 -13.62
C THR A 55 5.12 12.98 -12.58
N LEU A 56 6.29 12.69 -11.99
CA LEU A 56 6.41 11.72 -10.91
C LEU A 56 5.51 12.10 -9.73
N ALA A 57 5.63 13.33 -9.23
CA ALA A 57 4.84 13.79 -8.07
C ALA A 57 3.32 13.66 -8.30
N ASN A 58 2.86 13.83 -9.54
CA ASN A 58 1.43 13.77 -9.87
C ASN A 58 0.93 12.36 -10.27
N GLN A 59 1.83 11.42 -10.55
CA GLN A 59 1.45 10.04 -10.92
C GLN A 59 1.48 9.05 -9.76
N ILE A 60 2.15 9.36 -8.66
CA ILE A 60 2.36 8.42 -7.55
C ILE A 60 1.37 8.50 -6.38
N PRO A 61 0.47 9.49 -6.25
CA PRO A 61 -0.42 9.61 -5.08
C PRO A 61 -1.32 8.40 -4.86
N ASP A 62 -1.86 7.81 -5.92
CA ASP A 62 -2.68 6.60 -5.86
C ASP A 62 -1.88 5.42 -5.31
N LEU A 63 -0.67 5.17 -5.82
CA LEU A 63 0.23 4.14 -5.31
C LEU A 63 0.65 4.41 -3.85
N MET A 64 0.88 5.68 -3.48
CA MET A 64 1.26 6.06 -2.12
C MET A 64 0.19 5.66 -1.10
N VAL A 65 -1.07 6.04 -1.32
CA VAL A 65 -2.15 5.75 -0.36
C VAL A 65 -2.47 4.26 -0.30
N LEU A 66 -2.43 3.55 -1.43
CA LEU A 66 -2.59 2.10 -1.47
C LEU A 66 -1.46 1.38 -0.71
N ALA A 67 -0.22 1.83 -0.88
CA ALA A 67 0.92 1.26 -0.17
C ALA A 67 0.85 1.49 1.35
N VAL A 68 0.26 2.61 1.79
CA VAL A 68 -0.03 2.83 3.23
C VAL A 68 -0.99 1.77 3.74
N GLY A 69 -2.13 1.56 3.08
CA GLY A 69 -3.11 0.54 3.48
C GLY A 69 -2.50 -0.87 3.49
N MET A 70 -1.78 -1.22 2.43
CA MET A 70 -1.11 -2.52 2.31
C MET A 70 -0.04 -2.71 3.39
N THR A 71 0.62 -1.66 3.85
CA THR A 71 1.57 -1.73 4.97
C THR A 71 0.87 -2.23 6.24
N PHE A 72 -0.31 -1.73 6.57
CA PHE A 72 -1.09 -2.21 7.71
C PHE A 72 -1.57 -3.65 7.52
N VAL A 73 -2.04 -3.98 6.31
CA VAL A 73 -2.48 -5.35 5.95
C VAL A 73 -1.33 -6.35 6.10
N LEU A 74 -0.14 -6.03 5.58
CA LEU A 74 1.02 -6.90 5.73
C LEU A 74 1.50 -6.99 7.19
N ILE A 75 1.47 -5.90 7.96
CA ILE A 75 1.84 -5.92 9.39
C ILE A 75 1.01 -6.92 10.18
N ILE A 76 -0.28 -7.07 9.90
CA ILE A 76 -1.12 -8.08 10.57
C ILE A 76 -0.99 -9.49 9.96
N GLY A 77 -0.06 -9.71 9.03
CA GLY A 77 0.13 -10.99 8.33
C GLY A 77 -0.93 -11.28 7.28
N GLY A 78 -1.67 -10.27 6.81
CA GLY A 78 -2.63 -10.37 5.71
C GLY A 78 -2.03 -10.00 4.36
N ILE A 79 -2.72 -10.36 3.27
CA ILE A 79 -2.46 -9.89 1.91
C ILE A 79 -3.80 -9.54 1.29
N ASP A 80 -3.88 -8.39 0.64
CA ASP A 80 -5.08 -7.95 -0.10
C ASP A 80 -4.74 -7.76 -1.58
N LEU A 81 -5.24 -8.66 -2.41
CA LEU A 81 -5.07 -8.62 -3.87
C LEU A 81 -6.20 -7.87 -4.58
N SER A 82 -7.24 -7.47 -3.86
CA SER A 82 -8.42 -6.82 -4.46
C SER A 82 -8.25 -5.33 -4.72
N VAL A 83 -7.20 -4.71 -4.23
CA VAL A 83 -7.03 -3.24 -4.16
C VAL A 83 -7.20 -2.54 -5.50
N GLY A 84 -6.66 -3.11 -6.58
CA GLY A 84 -6.80 -2.54 -7.94
C GLY A 84 -8.22 -2.62 -8.47
N SER A 85 -8.92 -3.75 -8.24
CA SER A 85 -10.31 -3.92 -8.65
C SER A 85 -11.28 -3.11 -7.77
N VAL A 86 -11.00 -2.97 -6.48
CA VAL A 86 -11.77 -2.12 -5.56
C VAL A 86 -11.63 -0.64 -5.94
N LEU A 87 -10.43 -0.22 -6.35
CA LEU A 87 -10.22 1.12 -6.93
C LEU A 87 -11.08 1.33 -8.16
N ALA A 88 -11.09 0.38 -9.13
CA ALA A 88 -11.92 0.47 -10.33
C ALA A 88 -13.41 0.48 -9.99
N LEU A 89 -13.87 -0.32 -9.03
CA LEU A 89 -15.24 -0.32 -8.55
C LEU A 89 -15.63 1.04 -7.94
N ALA A 90 -14.77 1.63 -7.11
CA ALA A 90 -15.00 2.96 -6.55
C ALA A 90 -15.11 4.02 -7.65
N ALA A 91 -14.19 4.01 -8.63
CA ALA A 91 -14.21 4.89 -9.78
C ALA A 91 -15.50 4.75 -10.59
N SER A 92 -15.90 3.52 -10.89
CA SER A 92 -17.15 3.21 -11.60
C SER A 92 -18.38 3.65 -10.81
N THR A 93 -18.38 3.48 -9.49
CA THR A 93 -19.47 3.96 -8.62
C THR A 93 -19.60 5.47 -8.67
N VAL A 94 -18.47 6.20 -8.60
CA VAL A 94 -18.45 7.66 -8.73
C VAL A 94 -19.00 8.09 -10.08
N SER A 95 -18.64 7.41 -11.18
CA SER A 95 -19.12 7.75 -12.51
C SER A 95 -20.64 7.58 -12.64
N VAL A 96 -21.20 6.50 -12.13
CA VAL A 96 -22.66 6.28 -12.11
C VAL A 96 -23.36 7.34 -11.27
N ALA A 97 -22.82 7.71 -10.12
CA ALA A 97 -23.41 8.72 -9.25
C ALA A 97 -23.45 10.10 -9.94
N ILE A 98 -22.39 10.49 -10.65
CA ILE A 98 -22.34 11.78 -11.38
C ILE A 98 -23.17 11.73 -12.67
N LEU A 99 -22.90 10.77 -13.55
CA LEU A 99 -23.47 10.74 -14.90
C LEU A 99 -24.89 10.17 -14.93
N GLY A 100 -25.14 9.13 -14.12
CA GLY A 100 -26.42 8.44 -14.11
C GLY A 100 -27.45 9.09 -13.17
N TRP A 101 -27.02 9.50 -11.97
CA TRP A 101 -27.92 10.04 -10.95
C TRP A 101 -27.86 11.56 -10.80
N GLY A 102 -26.92 12.23 -11.48
CA GLY A 102 -26.74 13.69 -11.41
C GLY A 102 -26.27 14.19 -10.04
N TRP A 103 -25.59 13.36 -9.26
CA TRP A 103 -25.10 13.75 -7.94
C TRP A 103 -23.92 14.72 -8.05
N GLY A 104 -23.78 15.59 -7.06
CA GLY A 104 -22.61 16.47 -6.96
C GLY A 104 -21.32 15.71 -6.66
N VAL A 105 -20.20 16.39 -6.82
CA VAL A 105 -18.83 15.83 -6.66
C VAL A 105 -18.61 15.20 -5.29
N LEU A 106 -18.96 15.90 -4.20
CA LEU A 106 -18.71 15.41 -2.85
C LEU A 106 -19.54 14.17 -2.49
N PRO A 107 -20.87 14.12 -2.67
CA PRO A 107 -21.62 12.91 -2.36
C PRO A 107 -21.22 11.72 -3.22
N SER A 108 -20.85 11.93 -4.49
CA SER A 108 -20.35 10.86 -5.35
C SER A 108 -19.00 10.31 -4.87
N ALA A 109 -18.09 11.19 -4.45
CA ALA A 109 -16.81 10.78 -3.86
C ALA A 109 -17.02 9.95 -2.59
N LEU A 110 -17.88 10.42 -1.68
CA LEU A 110 -18.19 9.72 -0.43
C LEU A 110 -18.80 8.34 -0.69
N LEU A 111 -19.69 8.23 -1.70
CA LEU A 111 -20.28 6.95 -2.09
C LEU A 111 -19.20 5.97 -2.60
N GLY A 112 -18.33 6.41 -3.52
CA GLY A 112 -17.25 5.58 -4.04
C GLY A 112 -16.32 5.09 -2.94
N MET A 113 -15.92 5.97 -2.01
CA MET A 113 -15.11 5.62 -0.84
C MET A 113 -15.84 4.65 0.10
N ALA A 114 -17.14 4.83 0.33
CA ALA A 114 -17.94 3.94 1.16
C ALA A 114 -18.07 2.53 0.56
N VAL A 115 -18.31 2.43 -0.75
CA VAL A 115 -18.36 1.14 -1.48
C VAL A 115 -17.01 0.44 -1.41
N ALA A 116 -15.91 1.15 -1.58
CA ALA A 116 -14.57 0.60 -1.45
C ALA A 116 -14.27 0.12 0.00
N ALA A 117 -14.62 0.91 1.02
CA ALA A 117 -14.48 0.53 2.42
C ALA A 117 -15.35 -0.69 2.77
N MET A 118 -16.54 -0.80 2.19
CA MET A 118 -17.41 -1.97 2.34
C MET A 118 -16.78 -3.21 1.72
N ALA A 119 -16.20 -3.13 0.52
CA ALA A 119 -15.48 -4.24 -0.11
C ALA A 119 -14.32 -4.72 0.75
N GLY A 120 -13.51 -3.81 1.30
CA GLY A 120 -12.46 -4.15 2.26
C GLY A 120 -13.01 -4.76 3.54
N SER A 121 -14.13 -4.24 4.08
CA SER A 121 -14.80 -4.80 5.26
C SER A 121 -15.30 -6.23 5.02
N ILE A 122 -15.79 -6.54 3.83
CA ILE A 122 -16.18 -7.88 3.42
C ILE A 122 -14.95 -8.81 3.42
N THR A 123 -13.83 -8.36 2.80
CA THR A 123 -12.57 -9.12 2.80
C THR A 123 -12.11 -9.45 4.23
N GLY A 124 -12.07 -8.45 5.10
CA GLY A 124 -11.67 -8.61 6.49
C GLY A 124 -12.66 -9.47 7.29
N GLY A 125 -13.97 -9.23 7.13
CA GLY A 125 -15.04 -9.95 7.82
C GLY A 125 -15.06 -11.44 7.49
N VAL A 126 -15.00 -11.78 6.19
CA VAL A 126 -14.95 -13.18 5.74
C VAL A 126 -13.67 -13.87 6.22
N THR A 127 -12.51 -13.21 6.08
CA THR A 127 -11.23 -13.73 6.56
C THR A 127 -11.28 -14.10 8.05
N VAL A 128 -11.87 -13.23 8.86
CA VAL A 128 -11.94 -13.43 10.32
C VAL A 128 -13.02 -14.43 10.73
N ALA A 129 -14.21 -14.36 10.11
CA ALA A 129 -15.34 -15.21 10.49
C ALA A 129 -15.07 -16.68 10.18
N TRP A 130 -14.51 -16.97 9.02
CA TRP A 130 -14.24 -18.36 8.56
C TRP A 130 -12.78 -18.79 8.71
N ARG A 131 -11.89 -17.90 9.21
CA ARG A 131 -10.45 -18.17 9.35
C ARG A 131 -9.79 -18.60 8.04
N ILE A 132 -10.28 -18.05 6.91
CA ILE A 132 -9.72 -18.28 5.58
C ILE A 132 -8.54 -17.33 5.38
N PRO A 133 -7.43 -17.76 4.76
CA PRO A 133 -6.33 -16.85 4.40
C PRO A 133 -6.85 -15.66 3.57
N SER A 134 -6.45 -14.45 3.96
CA SER A 134 -6.99 -13.21 3.37
C SER A 134 -6.72 -13.08 1.86
N PHE A 135 -5.61 -13.64 1.37
CA PHE A 135 -5.31 -13.61 -0.06
C PHE A 135 -6.33 -14.39 -0.89
N ILE A 136 -6.92 -15.50 -0.35
CA ILE A 136 -7.96 -16.27 -1.05
C ILE A 136 -9.26 -15.46 -1.09
N VAL A 137 -9.63 -14.85 0.04
CA VAL A 137 -10.84 -14.03 0.11
C VAL A 137 -10.71 -12.80 -0.80
N SER A 138 -9.55 -12.13 -0.77
CA SER A 138 -9.30 -10.95 -1.60
C SER A 138 -9.28 -11.27 -3.10
N LEU A 139 -8.86 -12.47 -3.53
CA LEU A 139 -9.02 -12.91 -4.93
C LEU A 139 -10.50 -12.98 -5.34
N GLY A 140 -11.36 -13.53 -4.48
CA GLY A 140 -12.80 -13.53 -4.74
C GLY A 140 -13.38 -12.10 -4.80
N VAL A 141 -12.98 -11.23 -3.87
CA VAL A 141 -13.41 -9.82 -3.89
C VAL A 141 -12.85 -9.08 -5.10
N LEU A 142 -11.62 -9.39 -5.55
CA LEU A 142 -11.03 -8.85 -6.78
C LEU A 142 -11.95 -9.11 -7.98
N GLU A 143 -12.35 -10.35 -8.19
CA GLU A 143 -13.21 -10.73 -9.31
C GLU A 143 -14.61 -10.11 -9.19
N MET A 144 -15.21 -10.13 -7.99
CA MET A 144 -16.52 -9.50 -7.78
C MET A 144 -16.47 -7.98 -8.01
N ALA A 145 -15.45 -7.30 -7.48
CA ALA A 145 -15.29 -5.85 -7.67
C ALA A 145 -15.04 -5.49 -9.13
N ARG A 146 -14.24 -6.30 -9.84
CA ARG A 146 -13.98 -6.13 -11.28
C ARG A 146 -15.26 -6.32 -12.09
N GLY A 147 -16.01 -7.39 -11.81
CA GLY A 147 -17.31 -7.65 -12.46
C GLY A 147 -18.31 -6.52 -12.26
N LEU A 148 -18.44 -6.00 -11.03
CA LEU A 148 -19.29 -4.86 -10.73
C LEU A 148 -18.82 -3.58 -11.42
N ALA A 149 -17.52 -3.33 -11.51
CA ALA A 149 -16.97 -2.19 -12.24
C ALA A 149 -17.37 -2.22 -13.73
N TYR A 150 -17.26 -3.39 -14.37
CA TYR A 150 -17.75 -3.57 -15.75
C TYR A 150 -19.26 -3.36 -15.89
N GLN A 151 -20.04 -3.89 -14.95
CA GLN A 151 -21.49 -3.75 -14.98
C GLN A 151 -21.93 -2.29 -14.81
N PHE A 152 -21.30 -1.52 -13.94
CA PHE A 152 -21.61 -0.13 -13.68
C PHE A 152 -21.26 0.81 -14.84
N THR A 153 -20.26 0.44 -15.65
CA THR A 153 -19.80 1.25 -16.78
C THR A 153 -20.22 0.69 -18.14
N ASP A 154 -21.09 -0.33 -18.19
CA ASP A 154 -21.41 -1.08 -19.42
C ASP A 154 -20.15 -1.53 -20.18
N SER A 155 -19.11 -1.93 -19.44
CA SER A 155 -17.81 -2.35 -19.97
C SER A 155 -17.09 -1.29 -20.81
N ARG A 156 -17.38 -0.01 -20.59
CA ARG A 156 -16.79 1.13 -21.31
C ARG A 156 -16.12 2.07 -20.33
N THR A 157 -15.18 2.87 -20.84
CA THR A 157 -14.64 4.01 -20.10
C THR A 157 -15.70 5.10 -19.98
N ALA A 158 -16.06 5.50 -18.77
CA ALA A 158 -17.02 6.56 -18.49
C ALA A 158 -16.28 7.87 -18.28
N TYR A 159 -16.44 8.83 -19.20
CA TYR A 159 -15.79 10.14 -19.12
C TYR A 159 -16.59 11.06 -18.19
N ILE A 160 -15.96 11.52 -17.11
CA ILE A 160 -16.56 12.35 -16.06
C ILE A 160 -16.22 13.84 -16.29
N GLY A 161 -15.21 14.10 -17.14
CA GLY A 161 -14.67 15.44 -17.35
C GLY A 161 -13.88 15.96 -16.14
N ASP A 162 -13.84 17.27 -15.99
CA ASP A 162 -13.01 17.99 -15.03
C ASP A 162 -13.58 18.07 -13.60
N ALA A 163 -14.65 17.33 -13.32
CA ALA A 163 -15.36 17.40 -12.03
C ALA A 163 -14.43 17.25 -10.80
N TYR A 164 -13.36 16.47 -10.93
CA TYR A 164 -12.37 16.24 -9.90
C TYR A 164 -11.00 16.87 -10.20
N ALA A 165 -10.86 17.68 -11.24
CA ALA A 165 -9.57 18.21 -11.72
C ALA A 165 -8.77 18.97 -10.64
N TRP A 166 -9.43 19.51 -9.62
CA TRP A 166 -8.75 20.20 -8.53
C TRP A 166 -7.74 19.29 -7.77
N PHE A 167 -7.92 17.96 -7.72
CA PHE A 167 -6.97 17.05 -7.12
C PHE A 167 -5.67 16.91 -7.94
N SER A 168 -5.78 16.96 -9.28
CA SER A 168 -4.66 16.78 -10.21
C SER A 168 -4.03 18.10 -10.67
N ASN A 169 -4.76 19.23 -10.60
CA ASN A 169 -4.25 20.53 -11.02
C ASN A 169 -3.12 21.00 -10.08
N PRO A 170 -1.90 21.23 -10.59
CA PRO A 170 -0.79 21.67 -9.75
C PRO A 170 -1.05 23.02 -9.10
N ILE A 171 -0.81 23.13 -7.80
CA ILE A 171 -0.98 24.39 -7.05
C ILE A 171 0.32 25.19 -7.07
N ALA A 172 1.44 24.58 -6.67
CA ALA A 172 2.73 25.24 -6.59
C ALA A 172 3.85 24.26 -6.90
N PHE A 173 4.92 24.71 -7.49
CA PHE A 173 6.10 23.90 -7.86
C PHE A 173 5.76 22.62 -8.66
N GLY A 174 4.66 22.61 -9.42
CA GLY A 174 4.20 21.46 -10.17
C GLY A 174 3.62 20.32 -9.33
N ILE A 175 3.32 20.56 -8.06
CA ILE A 175 2.77 19.56 -7.11
C ILE A 175 1.26 19.70 -7.05
N SER A 176 0.54 18.58 -7.18
CA SER A 176 -0.92 18.54 -7.08
C SER A 176 -1.41 18.39 -5.63
N PRO A 177 -2.65 18.80 -5.33
CA PRO A 177 -3.31 18.49 -4.05
C PRO A 177 -3.31 17.00 -3.70
N ALA A 178 -3.48 16.12 -4.70
CA ALA A 178 -3.43 14.67 -4.49
C ALA A 178 -2.12 14.22 -3.85
N PHE A 179 -0.97 14.76 -4.28
CA PHE A 179 0.33 14.44 -3.69
C PHE A 179 0.42 14.92 -2.24
N ILE A 180 -0.06 16.14 -1.96
CA ILE A 180 -0.05 16.70 -0.59
C ILE A 180 -0.92 15.85 0.33
N ILE A 181 -2.11 15.45 -0.13
CA ILE A 181 -3.02 14.59 0.64
C ILE A 181 -2.38 13.21 0.87
N ALA A 182 -1.76 12.62 -0.14
CA ALA A 182 -1.07 11.34 0.01
C ALA A 182 0.09 11.43 1.02
N LEU A 183 0.86 12.52 1.01
CA LEU A 183 1.91 12.76 1.99
C LEU A 183 1.35 12.93 3.41
N LEU A 184 0.23 13.65 3.56
CA LEU A 184 -0.47 13.77 4.83
C LEU A 184 -0.94 12.41 5.34
N VAL A 185 -1.51 11.56 4.47
CA VAL A 185 -1.91 10.18 4.80
C VAL A 185 -0.72 9.37 5.30
N ILE A 186 0.45 9.47 4.65
CA ILE A 186 1.69 8.80 5.09
C ILE A 186 2.08 9.24 6.50
N VAL A 187 2.09 10.56 6.76
CA VAL A 187 2.46 11.11 8.08
C VAL A 187 1.49 10.63 9.15
N LEU A 188 0.19 10.74 8.90
CA LEU A 188 -0.85 10.32 9.84
C LEU A 188 -0.77 8.80 10.09
N ALA A 189 -0.62 8.00 9.05
CA ALA A 189 -0.50 6.55 9.17
C ALA A 189 0.76 6.14 9.96
N GLN A 190 1.89 6.81 9.75
CA GLN A 190 3.10 6.57 10.52
C GLN A 190 2.91 6.93 12.00
N LEU A 191 2.23 8.05 12.30
CA LEU A 191 1.89 8.43 13.66
C LEU A 191 0.97 7.40 14.32
N VAL A 192 -0.08 6.96 13.59
CA VAL A 192 -0.99 5.91 14.07
C VAL A 192 -0.21 4.64 14.38
N LEU A 193 0.67 4.20 13.48
CA LEU A 193 1.45 2.97 13.66
C LEU A 193 2.39 3.05 14.85
N THR A 194 3.06 4.21 15.06
CA THR A 194 4.16 4.32 16.03
C THR A 194 3.74 4.90 17.38
N ARG A 195 2.69 5.72 17.44
CA ARG A 195 2.32 6.49 18.63
C ARG A 195 1.02 6.02 19.28
N THR A 196 0.21 5.16 18.62
CA THR A 196 -1.08 4.74 19.17
C THR A 196 -1.06 3.31 19.71
N VAL A 197 -2.07 2.98 20.50
CA VAL A 197 -2.34 1.62 20.98
C VAL A 197 -2.70 0.72 19.80
N PHE A 198 -3.46 1.25 18.84
CA PHE A 198 -3.85 0.55 17.62
C PHE A 198 -2.62 -0.02 16.88
N GLY A 199 -1.61 0.82 16.60
CA GLY A 199 -0.40 0.38 15.93
C GLY A 199 0.36 -0.71 16.70
N ARG A 200 0.41 -0.60 18.05
CA ARG A 200 1.02 -1.65 18.89
C ARG A 200 0.28 -2.99 18.79
N TYR A 201 -1.05 -2.94 18.76
CA TYR A 201 -1.85 -4.17 18.60
C TYR A 201 -1.66 -4.79 17.23
N LEU A 202 -1.60 -4.01 16.15
CA LEU A 202 -1.33 -4.55 14.80
C LEU A 202 0.01 -5.29 14.74
N ILE A 203 1.07 -4.70 15.28
CA ILE A 203 2.38 -5.33 15.37
C ILE A 203 2.34 -6.60 16.21
N GLY A 204 1.65 -6.57 17.35
CA GLY A 204 1.45 -7.73 18.21
C GLY A 204 0.72 -8.87 17.50
N ILE A 205 -0.41 -8.55 16.84
CA ILE A 205 -1.22 -9.51 16.08
C ILE A 205 -0.38 -10.18 14.99
N GLY A 206 0.39 -9.40 14.23
CA GLY A 206 1.22 -9.94 13.18
C GLY A 206 2.45 -10.71 13.69
N THR A 207 2.91 -10.46 14.92
CA THR A 207 4.02 -11.20 15.52
C THR A 207 3.57 -12.55 16.08
N ASN A 208 2.48 -12.54 16.86
CA ASN A 208 1.85 -13.74 17.42
C ASN A 208 0.41 -13.43 17.85
N GLU A 209 -0.54 -13.75 16.98
CA GLU A 209 -1.97 -13.51 17.19
C GLU A 209 -2.49 -14.22 18.43
N GLU A 210 -2.02 -15.45 18.67
CA GLU A 210 -2.45 -16.25 19.82
C GLU A 210 -1.98 -15.65 21.16
N ALA A 211 -0.75 -15.14 21.20
CA ALA A 211 -0.24 -14.45 22.40
C ALA A 211 -1.04 -13.19 22.71
N VAL A 212 -1.47 -12.43 21.67
CA VAL A 212 -2.32 -11.24 21.84
C VAL A 212 -3.69 -11.63 22.39
N ARG A 213 -4.27 -12.74 21.90
CA ARG A 213 -5.54 -13.26 22.38
C ARG A 213 -5.43 -13.72 23.84
N LEU A 214 -4.37 -14.43 24.21
CA LEU A 214 -4.13 -14.85 25.59
C LEU A 214 -3.90 -13.66 26.54
N ALA A 215 -3.43 -12.53 26.03
CA ALA A 215 -3.35 -11.28 26.79
C ALA A 215 -4.68 -10.54 26.93
N GLY A 216 -5.81 -11.16 26.50
CA GLY A 216 -7.16 -10.61 26.64
C GLY A 216 -7.59 -9.64 25.55
N ILE A 217 -6.83 -9.52 24.43
CA ILE A 217 -7.13 -8.63 23.31
C ILE A 217 -7.70 -9.46 22.16
N ASP A 218 -8.95 -9.17 21.73
CA ASP A 218 -9.52 -9.82 20.54
C ASP A 218 -8.89 -9.23 19.26
N PRO A 219 -8.18 -10.00 18.44
CA PRO A 219 -7.56 -9.52 17.20
C PRO A 219 -8.56 -9.26 16.07
N ARG A 220 -9.77 -9.84 16.14
CA ARG A 220 -10.75 -9.86 15.05
C ARG A 220 -11.16 -8.44 14.59
N PRO A 221 -11.63 -7.53 15.47
CA PRO A 221 -12.06 -6.20 15.04
C PRO A 221 -10.92 -5.40 14.43
N TYR A 222 -9.68 -5.57 14.90
CA TYR A 222 -8.50 -4.90 14.34
C TYR A 222 -8.21 -5.37 12.92
N LYS A 223 -8.32 -6.67 12.64
CA LYS A 223 -8.15 -7.22 11.29
C LYS A 223 -9.22 -6.66 10.34
N VAL A 224 -10.48 -6.71 10.71
CA VAL A 224 -11.57 -6.15 9.87
C VAL A 224 -11.36 -4.68 9.61
N LEU A 225 -10.99 -3.89 10.64
CA LEU A 225 -10.74 -2.46 10.49
C LEU A 225 -9.57 -2.16 9.55
N VAL A 226 -8.51 -2.97 9.58
CA VAL A 226 -7.37 -2.79 8.66
C VAL A 226 -7.77 -3.03 7.21
N PHE A 227 -8.57 -4.06 6.92
CA PHE A 227 -9.07 -4.29 5.56
C PHE A 227 -10.09 -3.22 5.13
N ALA A 228 -10.95 -2.76 6.04
CA ALA A 228 -11.85 -1.64 5.78
C ALA A 228 -11.09 -0.35 5.45
N LEU A 229 -10.01 -0.06 6.21
CA LEU A 229 -9.10 1.06 5.94
C LEU A 229 -8.39 0.90 4.59
N MET A 230 -7.97 -0.32 4.23
CA MET A 230 -7.40 -0.60 2.92
C MET A 230 -8.40 -0.27 1.80
N GLY A 231 -9.65 -0.71 1.92
CA GLY A 231 -10.73 -0.37 1.00
C GLY A 231 -10.97 1.15 0.93
N LEU A 232 -11.03 1.84 2.07
CA LEU A 232 -11.19 3.30 2.11
C LEU A 232 -10.07 4.02 1.35
N LEU A 233 -8.82 3.60 1.53
CA LEU A 233 -7.66 4.16 0.83
C LEU A 233 -7.68 3.80 -0.66
N ALA A 234 -8.24 2.65 -1.05
CA ALA A 234 -8.47 2.32 -2.45
C ALA A 234 -9.54 3.25 -3.08
N GLY A 235 -10.58 3.59 -2.33
CA GLY A 235 -11.54 4.62 -2.74
C GLY A 235 -10.91 6.00 -2.92
N LEU A 236 -10.02 6.42 -2.01
CA LEU A 236 -9.27 7.67 -2.16
C LEU A 236 -8.33 7.65 -3.37
N ALA A 237 -7.64 6.53 -3.60
CA ALA A 237 -6.79 6.33 -4.77
C ALA A 237 -7.60 6.42 -6.08
N ALA A 238 -8.85 5.91 -6.09
CA ALA A 238 -9.77 6.03 -7.21
C ALA A 238 -10.07 7.50 -7.55
N LEU A 239 -10.28 8.35 -6.53
CA LEU A 239 -10.51 9.79 -6.75
C LEU A 239 -9.29 10.47 -7.37
N PHE A 240 -8.07 10.13 -6.94
CA PHE A 240 -6.84 10.65 -7.54
C PHE A 240 -6.70 10.21 -9.00
N GLN A 241 -7.01 8.94 -9.28
CA GLN A 241 -6.94 8.40 -10.64
C GLN A 241 -7.99 9.05 -11.58
N ILE A 242 -9.24 9.15 -11.12
CA ILE A 242 -10.31 9.82 -11.87
C ILE A 242 -9.93 11.27 -12.18
N SER A 243 -9.42 11.99 -11.20
CA SER A 243 -8.99 13.38 -11.36
C SER A 243 -7.94 13.56 -12.45
N ARG A 244 -7.01 12.60 -12.56
CA ARG A 244 -5.91 12.64 -13.55
C ARG A 244 -6.36 12.19 -14.94
N LEU A 245 -7.26 11.20 -15.01
CA LEU A 245 -7.70 10.62 -16.28
C LEU A 245 -9.02 11.21 -16.79
N GLU A 246 -9.71 12.01 -15.98
CA GLU A 246 -11.03 12.57 -16.25
C GLU A 246 -12.07 11.50 -16.62
N ALA A 247 -11.81 10.26 -16.22
CA ALA A 247 -12.59 9.10 -16.62
C ALA A 247 -12.50 7.98 -15.57
N ALA A 248 -13.54 7.17 -15.52
CA ALA A 248 -13.56 5.88 -14.82
C ALA A 248 -13.44 4.76 -15.84
N ASP A 249 -12.34 4.01 -15.76
CA ASP A 249 -12.08 2.83 -16.59
C ASP A 249 -12.27 1.57 -15.73
N PRO A 250 -13.14 0.62 -16.12
CA PRO A 250 -13.33 -0.62 -15.38
C PRO A 250 -12.06 -1.52 -15.35
N ASN A 251 -11.10 -1.30 -16.26
CA ASN A 251 -9.80 -1.97 -16.26
C ASN A 251 -8.76 -1.28 -15.38
N ALA A 252 -9.09 -0.12 -14.81
CA ALA A 252 -8.17 0.63 -13.98
C ALA A 252 -7.59 -0.23 -12.85
N GLY A 253 -6.35 0.04 -12.49
CA GLY A 253 -5.68 -0.66 -11.39
C GLY A 253 -5.31 -2.11 -11.65
N SER A 254 -5.45 -2.65 -12.89
CA SER A 254 -5.04 -4.03 -13.20
C SER A 254 -3.52 -4.21 -13.03
N GLY A 255 -3.09 -5.11 -12.12
CA GLY A 255 -1.70 -5.35 -11.77
C GLY A 255 -1.14 -4.36 -10.73
N LEU A 256 -1.93 -3.37 -10.30
CA LEU A 256 -1.53 -2.39 -9.30
C LEU A 256 -1.29 -3.04 -7.92
N GLU A 257 -2.04 -4.10 -7.60
CA GLU A 257 -1.86 -4.91 -6.38
C GLU A 257 -0.42 -5.42 -6.24
N LEU A 258 0.18 -5.89 -7.34
CA LEU A 258 1.55 -6.39 -7.34
C LEU A 258 2.56 -5.26 -7.14
N GLN A 259 2.33 -4.10 -7.74
CA GLN A 259 3.19 -2.92 -7.58
C GLN A 259 3.12 -2.40 -6.14
N VAL A 260 1.93 -2.38 -5.55
CA VAL A 260 1.70 -1.97 -4.15
C VAL A 260 2.45 -2.89 -3.19
N ILE A 261 2.28 -4.22 -3.34
CA ILE A 261 2.99 -5.20 -2.51
C ILE A 261 4.51 -5.05 -2.69
N ALA A 262 4.98 -4.89 -3.93
CA ALA A 262 6.39 -4.68 -4.21
C ALA A 262 6.95 -3.45 -3.49
N ALA A 263 6.28 -2.31 -3.58
CA ALA A 263 6.70 -1.08 -2.92
C ALA A 263 6.79 -1.26 -1.40
N VAL A 264 5.81 -1.94 -0.79
CA VAL A 264 5.76 -2.19 0.65
C VAL A 264 6.88 -3.14 1.09
N VAL A 265 7.15 -4.19 0.31
CA VAL A 265 8.20 -5.18 0.60
C VAL A 265 9.59 -4.59 0.38
N ILE A 266 9.82 -3.85 -0.71
CA ILE A 266 11.06 -3.10 -0.95
C ILE A 266 11.29 -2.11 0.20
N GLY A 267 10.24 -1.48 0.73
CA GLY A 267 10.29 -0.65 1.93
C GLY A 267 10.65 -1.41 3.22
N GLY A 268 10.73 -2.76 3.17
CA GLY A 268 11.18 -3.59 4.30
C GLY A 268 10.05 -4.00 5.26
N THR A 269 8.80 -3.86 4.88
CA THR A 269 7.67 -4.45 5.62
C THR A 269 7.64 -5.96 5.40
N SER A 270 7.54 -6.73 6.48
CA SER A 270 7.60 -8.18 6.46
C SER A 270 6.32 -8.79 5.88
N LEU A 271 6.45 -9.70 4.92
CA LEU A 271 5.33 -10.52 4.42
C LEU A 271 4.79 -11.50 5.47
N MET A 272 5.60 -11.84 6.48
CA MET A 272 5.20 -12.73 7.59
C MET A 272 4.50 -11.99 8.73
N GLY A 273 4.32 -10.66 8.61
CA GLY A 273 3.73 -9.83 9.64
C GLY A 273 4.69 -9.35 10.73
N GLY A 274 4.17 -8.59 11.68
CA GLY A 274 4.83 -8.15 12.91
C GLY A 274 5.86 -7.03 12.76
N ARG A 275 6.23 -6.63 11.53
CA ARG A 275 7.25 -5.60 11.28
C ARG A 275 6.91 -4.79 10.04
N GLY A 276 7.02 -3.48 10.12
CA GLY A 276 6.82 -2.58 9.00
C GLY A 276 6.94 -1.12 9.40
N SER A 277 7.03 -0.25 8.39
CA SER A 277 7.08 1.20 8.57
C SER A 277 6.50 1.90 7.34
N VAL A 278 5.57 2.81 7.57
CA VAL A 278 4.95 3.58 6.47
C VAL A 278 5.97 4.50 5.79
N ILE A 279 6.91 5.08 6.56
CA ILE A 279 8.00 5.89 5.98
C ILE A 279 8.89 5.04 5.06
N SER A 280 9.26 3.83 5.47
CA SER A 280 10.06 2.95 4.61
C SER A 280 9.29 2.52 3.37
N THR A 281 7.98 2.27 3.49
CA THR A 281 7.09 2.01 2.36
C THR A 281 7.09 3.18 1.37
N PHE A 282 7.07 4.43 1.86
CA PHE A 282 7.18 5.61 0.99
C PHE A 282 8.46 5.59 0.14
N PHE A 283 9.61 5.24 0.71
CA PHE A 283 10.83 5.03 -0.08
C PHE A 283 10.68 3.91 -1.10
N GLY A 284 9.99 2.82 -0.75
CA GLY A 284 9.69 1.74 -1.69
C GLY A 284 8.81 2.20 -2.86
N VAL A 285 7.79 3.03 -2.60
CA VAL A 285 6.97 3.67 -3.64
C VAL A 285 7.83 4.54 -4.54
N LEU A 286 8.70 5.39 -3.99
CA LEU A 286 9.60 6.22 -4.78
C LEU A 286 10.53 5.38 -5.67
N ILE A 287 11.09 4.28 -5.16
CA ILE A 287 11.96 3.37 -5.91
C ILE A 287 11.21 2.77 -7.11
N ILE A 288 10.01 2.22 -6.91
CA ILE A 288 9.20 1.65 -7.98
C ILE A 288 8.82 2.72 -9.02
N SER A 289 8.44 3.91 -8.56
CA SER A 289 8.01 5.00 -9.44
C SER A 289 9.16 5.59 -10.25
N VAL A 290 10.33 5.76 -9.64
CA VAL A 290 11.55 6.20 -10.33
C VAL A 290 12.00 5.16 -11.36
N LEU A 291 11.90 3.87 -11.02
CA LEU A 291 12.18 2.78 -11.97
C LEU A 291 11.25 2.87 -13.18
N ALA A 292 9.95 2.97 -12.96
CA ALA A 292 8.95 3.03 -14.02
C ALA A 292 9.15 4.27 -14.93
N ALA A 293 9.37 5.44 -14.32
CA ALA A 293 9.61 6.69 -15.06
C ALA A 293 10.94 6.65 -15.83
N GLY A 294 12.00 6.16 -15.19
CA GLY A 294 13.31 6.03 -15.85
C GLY A 294 13.27 5.11 -17.06
N LEU A 295 12.63 3.94 -16.92
CA LEU A 295 12.41 3.01 -18.02
C LEU A 295 11.56 3.62 -19.14
N ALA A 296 10.54 4.42 -18.79
CA ALA A 296 9.73 5.12 -19.79
C ALA A 296 10.56 6.14 -20.58
N GLN A 297 11.44 6.89 -19.92
CA GLN A 297 12.25 7.92 -20.55
C GLN A 297 13.36 7.38 -21.48
N ILE A 298 13.86 6.17 -21.20
CA ILE A 298 14.80 5.49 -22.11
C ILE A 298 14.08 4.74 -23.25
N GLY A 299 12.75 4.90 -23.38
CA GLY A 299 11.97 4.29 -24.45
C GLY A 299 11.67 2.81 -24.27
N ALA A 300 11.76 2.27 -23.04
CA ALA A 300 11.41 0.88 -22.77
C ALA A 300 9.92 0.62 -23.08
N SER A 301 9.63 -0.45 -23.81
CA SER A 301 8.27 -0.87 -24.10
C SER A 301 7.52 -1.30 -22.83
N GLU A 302 6.20 -1.25 -22.84
CA GLU A 302 5.38 -1.64 -21.69
C GLU A 302 5.63 -3.10 -21.22
N PRO A 303 5.78 -4.09 -22.13
CA PRO A 303 6.21 -5.44 -21.74
C PRO A 303 7.57 -5.46 -21.02
N THR A 304 8.55 -4.69 -21.52
CA THR A 304 9.89 -4.62 -20.93
C THR A 304 9.85 -4.03 -19.52
N LYS A 305 9.06 -2.97 -19.30
CA LYS A 305 8.85 -2.39 -17.97
C LYS A 305 8.27 -3.41 -16.99
N ARG A 306 7.26 -4.19 -17.41
CA ARG A 306 6.65 -5.24 -16.58
C ARG A 306 7.64 -6.34 -16.22
N ILE A 307 8.47 -6.80 -17.17
CA ILE A 307 9.51 -7.81 -16.91
C ILE A 307 10.53 -7.28 -15.90
N ILE A 308 11.05 -6.08 -16.10
CA ILE A 308 12.05 -5.48 -15.19
C ILE A 308 11.45 -5.25 -13.80
N THR A 309 10.24 -4.70 -13.71
CA THR A 309 9.56 -4.50 -12.43
C THR A 309 9.35 -5.83 -11.71
N GLY A 310 8.90 -6.87 -12.41
CA GLY A 310 8.74 -8.21 -11.86
C GLY A 310 10.07 -8.80 -11.36
N ALA A 311 11.16 -8.64 -12.10
CA ALA A 311 12.48 -9.09 -11.66
C ALA A 311 12.95 -8.35 -10.39
N VAL A 312 12.73 -7.03 -10.31
CA VAL A 312 13.06 -6.22 -9.12
C VAL A 312 12.26 -6.69 -7.90
N ILE A 313 10.98 -7.02 -8.07
CA ILE A 313 10.14 -7.57 -6.99
C ILE A 313 10.74 -8.89 -6.47
N VAL A 314 11.05 -9.82 -7.36
CA VAL A 314 11.61 -11.13 -6.97
C VAL A 314 12.94 -10.96 -6.23
N ILE A 315 13.83 -10.12 -6.76
CA ILE A 315 15.13 -9.83 -6.13
C ILE A 315 14.92 -9.22 -4.73
N ALA A 316 14.01 -8.26 -4.58
CA ALA A 316 13.72 -7.64 -3.29
C ALA A 316 13.23 -8.65 -2.25
N VAL A 317 12.29 -9.53 -2.63
CA VAL A 317 11.76 -10.59 -1.74
C VAL A 317 12.84 -11.59 -1.35
N VAL A 318 13.68 -12.02 -2.30
CA VAL A 318 14.81 -12.93 -2.02
C VAL A 318 15.80 -12.30 -1.05
N LEU A 319 16.14 -11.02 -1.24
CA LEU A 319 17.04 -10.29 -0.35
C LEU A 319 16.46 -10.12 1.04
N ASP A 320 15.16 -9.81 1.17
CA ASP A 320 14.49 -9.71 2.48
C ASP A 320 14.49 -11.04 3.20
N THR A 321 14.14 -12.13 2.51
CA THR A 321 14.17 -13.48 3.07
C THR A 321 15.57 -13.88 3.55
N TYR A 322 16.60 -13.57 2.78
CA TYR A 322 17.98 -13.86 3.14
C TYR A 322 18.46 -13.07 4.37
N ARG A 323 18.10 -11.77 4.44
CA ARG A 323 18.39 -10.92 5.62
C ARG A 323 17.67 -11.42 6.87
N SER A 324 16.41 -11.80 6.76
CA SER A 324 15.59 -12.32 7.86
C SER A 324 16.15 -13.63 8.41
N ARG A 325 16.60 -14.56 7.54
CA ARG A 325 17.24 -15.81 7.94
C ARG A 325 18.58 -15.59 8.65
N ARG A 326 19.39 -14.62 8.22
CA ARG A 326 20.64 -14.28 8.89
C ARG A 326 20.42 -13.64 10.26
N ALA A 327 19.40 -12.83 10.43
CA ALA A 327 19.05 -12.23 11.72
C ALA A 327 18.56 -13.29 12.72
N GLY A 328 17.76 -14.27 12.28
CA GLY A 328 17.29 -15.38 13.14
C GLY A 328 18.36 -16.41 13.50
N ARG A 329 19.49 -16.49 12.78
CA ARG A 329 20.64 -17.38 13.12
C ARG A 329 21.62 -16.76 14.13
N ARG A 330 21.45 -15.46 14.45
CA ARG A 330 22.31 -14.75 15.43
C ARG A 330 21.69 -14.65 16.82
N ASN A 331 20.51 -15.20 17.02
CA ASN A 331 19.81 -15.38 18.29
C ASN A 331 19.71 -16.88 18.63
#